data_8a046ee5d29d762ba45fa15c889503a3
#
_entry.id   8a046ee5d29d762ba45fa15c889503a3
#
_cell.length_a   1.000
_cell.length_b   1.000
_cell.length_c   1.000
_cell.angle_alpha   90.00
_cell.angle_beta   90.00
_cell.angle_gamma   90.00
#
_symmetry.space_group_name_H-M   'P 1'
#
loop_
_entity.id
_entity.type
_entity.pdbx_description
1 polymer ?
#
loop_
_entity_poly.entity_id
_entity_poly.type
_entity_poly.pdbx_seq_one_letter_code
_entity_poly.pdbx_strand_id
1 'polypeptide(L)'
;MHNHKEAVDQMHFSSMQLQKEYPEYYEEMIGKADGLKTDRDVYMMLMHPEILAKGHESCSTIMVRNADGTFSLYHNEDDVYRKGNVSFVRVHTHNGWFITNDMYNMPFGNGVIIHQSGLVRCINYCFDQRHDGFSRYFCQRHIAEASSYDELKSRAHQMIPSSGYHVNVIDHDHAFSMEVRHDDIYTKEVSDVVVHTNHFMYDIPRNSWNEEPLGNSIFRYEKIIREMEADKDYEEILSMHTDDPMTSIFQCHSNANRTLFRFIYDGCHHTCSITEFEQGNTITIKEAL
;
A
#
# COMPACT_ATOMS: atom_id res chain seq x y z
N MET A 1 -31.05 0.85 -4.65
CA MET A 1 -30.93 0.89 -6.12
C MET A 1 -30.17 2.11 -6.64
N HIS A 2 -30.25 3.31 -6.02
CA HIS A 2 -29.47 4.49 -6.45
C HIS A 2 -27.96 4.27 -6.40
N ASN A 3 -27.45 3.62 -5.36
CA ASN A 3 -26.00 3.39 -5.18
C ASN A 3 -25.33 2.54 -6.27
N HIS A 4 -26.02 1.57 -6.89
CA HIS A 4 -25.40 0.71 -7.91
C HIS A 4 -25.17 1.44 -9.24
N LYS A 5 -26.11 2.27 -9.67
CA LYS A 5 -25.97 3.01 -10.92
C LYS A 5 -24.82 4.01 -10.83
N GLU A 6 -24.78 4.76 -9.75
CA GLU A 6 -23.73 5.75 -9.48
C GLU A 6 -22.33 5.10 -9.43
N ALA A 7 -22.21 3.93 -8.81
CA ALA A 7 -20.98 3.16 -8.77
C ALA A 7 -20.52 2.71 -10.17
N VAL A 8 -21.43 2.22 -10.99
CA VAL A 8 -21.15 1.80 -12.38
C VAL A 8 -20.77 3.01 -13.23
N ASP A 9 -21.50 4.11 -13.11
CA ASP A 9 -21.23 5.35 -13.87
C ASP A 9 -19.83 5.89 -13.51
N GLN A 10 -19.42 5.85 -12.24
CA GLN A 10 -18.10 6.27 -11.81
C GLN A 10 -16.99 5.34 -12.32
N MET A 11 -17.19 4.02 -12.26
CA MET A 11 -16.24 3.04 -12.81
C MET A 11 -16.03 3.29 -14.31
N HIS A 12 -17.11 3.46 -15.08
CA HIS A 12 -17.00 3.77 -16.50
C HIS A 12 -16.29 5.09 -16.76
N PHE A 13 -16.58 6.13 -15.99
CA PHE A 13 -15.89 7.41 -16.11
C PHE A 13 -14.38 7.29 -15.86
N SER A 14 -13.99 6.66 -14.74
CA SER A 14 -12.58 6.42 -14.40
C SER A 14 -11.88 5.55 -15.45
N SER A 15 -12.54 4.50 -15.95
CA SER A 15 -12.01 3.61 -16.98
C SER A 15 -11.81 4.33 -18.33
N MET A 16 -12.75 5.20 -18.72
CA MET A 16 -12.63 6.01 -19.93
C MET A 16 -11.50 7.04 -19.83
N GLN A 17 -11.33 7.67 -18.66
CA GLN A 17 -10.20 8.55 -18.41
C GLN A 17 -8.87 7.79 -18.47
N LEU A 18 -8.78 6.60 -17.83
CA LEU A 18 -7.60 5.75 -17.87
C LEU A 18 -7.25 5.38 -19.33
N GLN A 19 -8.23 4.95 -20.12
CA GLN A 19 -8.01 4.61 -21.53
C GLN A 19 -7.50 5.80 -22.35
N LYS A 20 -8.00 7.00 -22.08
CA LYS A 20 -7.64 8.21 -22.81
C LYS A 20 -6.27 8.76 -22.43
N GLU A 21 -5.97 8.81 -21.13
CA GLU A 21 -4.82 9.52 -20.60
C GLU A 21 -3.62 8.58 -20.31
N TYR A 22 -3.91 7.32 -20.00
CA TYR A 22 -2.93 6.29 -19.67
C TYR A 22 -3.26 4.96 -20.38
N PRO A 23 -3.25 4.93 -21.72
CA PRO A 23 -3.70 3.77 -22.51
C PRO A 23 -2.92 2.50 -22.18
N GLU A 24 -1.65 2.59 -21.82
CA GLU A 24 -0.81 1.44 -21.45
C GLU A 24 -1.32 0.74 -20.18
N TYR A 25 -1.75 1.50 -19.19
CA TYR A 25 -2.34 0.93 -17.97
C TYR A 25 -3.72 0.33 -18.24
N TYR A 26 -4.51 0.98 -19.10
CA TYR A 26 -5.80 0.42 -19.52
C TYR A 26 -5.61 -0.93 -20.22
N GLU A 27 -4.68 -1.03 -21.15
CA GLU A 27 -4.37 -2.29 -21.87
C GLU A 27 -3.81 -3.36 -20.92
N GLU A 28 -3.02 -2.99 -19.91
CA GLU A 28 -2.60 -3.91 -18.85
C GLU A 28 -3.82 -4.51 -18.12
N MET A 29 -4.81 -3.68 -17.78
CA MET A 29 -6.04 -4.14 -17.10
C MET A 29 -6.86 -5.06 -17.99
N ILE A 30 -7.02 -4.70 -19.27
CA ILE A 30 -7.73 -5.54 -20.26
C ILE A 30 -7.00 -6.88 -20.43
N GLY A 31 -5.67 -6.86 -20.56
CA GLY A 31 -4.86 -8.07 -20.65
C GLY A 31 -5.01 -8.99 -19.43
N LYS A 32 -5.07 -8.42 -18.23
CA LYS A 32 -5.34 -9.20 -16.98
C LYS A 32 -6.75 -9.80 -17.00
N ALA A 33 -7.77 -9.03 -17.36
CA ALA A 33 -9.15 -9.51 -17.47
C ALA A 33 -9.26 -10.69 -18.46
N ASP A 34 -8.66 -10.55 -19.64
CA ASP A 34 -8.64 -11.58 -20.69
C ASP A 34 -7.89 -12.84 -20.23
N GLY A 35 -6.74 -12.69 -19.57
CA GLY A 35 -5.95 -13.79 -19.00
C GLY A 35 -6.70 -14.57 -17.93
N LEU A 36 -7.50 -13.89 -17.13
CA LEU A 36 -8.37 -14.46 -16.11
C LEU A 36 -9.68 -15.03 -16.68
N LYS A 37 -9.97 -14.79 -17.95
CA LYS A 37 -11.27 -15.11 -18.59
C LYS A 37 -12.45 -14.50 -17.85
N THR A 38 -12.26 -13.30 -17.31
CA THR A 38 -13.27 -12.53 -16.58
C THR A 38 -13.85 -11.46 -17.51
N ASP A 39 -15.12 -11.16 -17.36
CA ASP A 39 -15.74 -10.04 -18.03
C ASP A 39 -14.98 -8.74 -17.70
N ARG A 40 -14.70 -7.91 -18.70
CA ARG A 40 -13.85 -6.72 -18.57
C ARG A 40 -14.47 -5.67 -17.64
N ASP A 41 -15.79 -5.46 -17.71
CA ASP A 41 -16.48 -4.51 -16.84
C ASP A 41 -16.49 -5.00 -15.40
N VAL A 42 -16.68 -6.31 -15.19
CA VAL A 42 -16.58 -6.94 -13.85
C VAL A 42 -15.16 -6.77 -13.31
N TYR A 43 -14.13 -7.02 -14.13
CA TYR A 43 -12.75 -6.84 -13.70
C TYR A 43 -12.46 -5.36 -13.35
N MET A 44 -12.85 -4.43 -14.22
CA MET A 44 -12.67 -2.99 -13.97
C MET A 44 -13.41 -2.54 -12.71
N MET A 45 -14.59 -3.08 -12.41
CA MET A 45 -15.30 -2.82 -11.16
C MET A 45 -14.50 -3.29 -9.94
N LEU A 46 -13.89 -4.48 -10.02
CA LEU A 46 -13.02 -4.99 -8.94
C LEU A 46 -11.75 -4.14 -8.73
N MET A 47 -11.31 -3.43 -9.79
CA MET A 47 -10.17 -2.50 -9.71
C MET A 47 -10.55 -1.12 -9.16
N HIS A 48 -11.76 -0.97 -8.63
CA HIS A 48 -12.23 0.24 -7.95
C HIS A 48 -12.67 -0.09 -6.52
N PRO A 49 -11.73 -0.39 -5.61
CA PRO A 49 -12.05 -0.82 -4.25
C PRO A 49 -12.88 0.19 -3.48
N GLU A 50 -12.68 1.48 -3.73
CA GLU A 50 -13.45 2.58 -3.14
C GLU A 50 -14.92 2.58 -3.54
N ILE A 51 -15.28 1.98 -4.68
CA ILE A 51 -16.67 1.82 -5.11
C ILE A 51 -17.31 0.60 -4.42
N LEU A 52 -16.56 -0.46 -4.29
CA LEU A 52 -16.99 -1.68 -3.62
C LEU A 52 -17.10 -1.49 -2.10
N ALA A 53 -16.50 -0.41 -1.58
CA ALA A 53 -16.54 0.16 -0.25
C ALA A 53 -16.85 -0.83 0.87
N LYS A 54 -15.92 -1.72 1.14
CA LYS A 54 -15.85 -2.42 2.42
C LYS A 54 -14.36 -2.56 2.69
N GLY A 55 -13.75 -1.50 3.22
CA GLY A 55 -12.35 -1.48 3.59
C GLY A 55 -12.02 -2.73 4.39
N HIS A 56 -11.31 -3.63 3.75
CA HIS A 56 -10.75 -4.83 4.38
C HIS A 56 -9.24 -4.77 4.40
N GLU A 57 -8.68 -3.85 3.62
CA GLU A 57 -7.24 -3.63 3.57
C GLU A 57 -6.82 -2.88 4.82
N SER A 58 -5.90 -3.43 5.55
CA SER A 58 -5.22 -2.75 6.64
C SER A 58 -3.73 -3.03 6.58
N CYS A 59 -2.92 -2.13 7.10
CA CYS A 59 -1.48 -2.23 7.05
C CYS A 59 -0.89 -1.57 8.29
N SER A 60 0.28 -2.02 8.71
CA SER A 60 1.05 -1.37 9.75
C SER A 60 2.49 -1.21 9.28
N THR A 61 3.01 0.02 9.34
CA THR A 61 4.35 0.34 8.86
C THR A 61 5.13 1.07 9.92
N ILE A 62 6.40 0.68 10.08
CA ILE A 62 7.42 1.38 10.86
C ILE A 62 8.57 1.66 9.91
N MET A 63 9.00 2.90 9.81
CA MET A 63 10.22 3.30 9.09
C MET A 63 11.12 4.03 10.06
N VAL A 64 12.37 3.62 10.15
CA VAL A 64 13.29 4.07 11.20
C VAL A 64 14.67 4.36 10.63
N ARG A 65 15.32 5.38 11.17
CA ARG A 65 16.72 5.68 10.91
C ARG A 65 17.62 4.80 11.76
N ASN A 66 18.55 4.11 11.11
CA ASN A 66 19.55 3.26 11.75
C ASN A 66 20.70 4.10 12.34
N ALA A 67 21.49 3.49 13.22
CA ALA A 67 22.63 4.15 13.86
C ALA A 67 23.74 4.59 12.86
N ASP A 68 23.83 3.94 11.72
CA ASP A 68 24.75 4.28 10.62
C ASP A 68 24.24 5.40 9.69
N GLY A 69 22.98 5.85 9.93
CA GLY A 69 22.32 6.90 9.16
C GLY A 69 21.45 6.42 8.02
N THR A 70 21.48 5.13 7.67
CA THR A 70 20.56 4.51 6.72
C THR A 70 19.15 4.38 7.28
N PHE A 71 18.18 3.95 6.46
CA PHE A 71 16.81 3.74 6.91
C PHE A 71 16.38 2.29 6.69
N SER A 72 15.63 1.75 7.65
CA SER A 72 14.95 0.46 7.53
C SER A 72 13.44 0.64 7.54
N LEU A 73 12.73 -0.27 6.87
CA LEU A 73 11.27 -0.25 6.73
C LEU A 73 10.72 -1.63 7.08
N TYR A 74 9.73 -1.64 7.95
CA TYR A 74 9.00 -2.82 8.40
C TYR A 74 7.52 -2.63 8.09
N HIS A 75 6.91 -3.58 7.37
CA HIS A 75 5.55 -3.44 6.91
C HIS A 75 4.79 -4.76 6.98
N ASN A 76 3.63 -4.76 7.64
CA ASN A 76 2.64 -5.82 7.53
C ASN A 76 1.56 -5.41 6.54
N GLU A 77 1.30 -6.25 5.57
CA GLU A 77 0.16 -6.15 4.66
C GLU A 77 -0.96 -7.05 5.14
N ASP A 78 -2.09 -6.45 5.47
CA ASP A 78 -3.25 -7.17 5.99
C ASP A 78 -4.42 -7.04 4.99
N ASP A 79 -5.09 -8.13 4.71
CA ASP A 79 -6.32 -8.14 3.90
C ASP A 79 -7.19 -9.35 4.23
N VAL A 80 -8.38 -9.39 3.66
CA VAL A 80 -9.24 -10.58 3.73
C VAL A 80 -8.53 -11.75 3.06
N TYR A 81 -8.27 -12.77 3.86
CA TYR A 81 -7.60 -13.96 3.39
C TYR A 81 -8.37 -14.66 2.27
N ARG A 82 -7.70 -14.87 1.15
CA ARG A 82 -8.13 -15.73 0.05
C ARG A 82 -6.97 -16.62 -0.35
N LYS A 83 -7.13 -17.93 -0.19
CA LYS A 83 -6.06 -18.93 -0.39
C LYS A 83 -5.34 -18.76 -1.74
N GLY A 84 -4.00 -18.74 -1.69
CA GLY A 84 -3.15 -18.80 -2.88
C GLY A 84 -3.07 -17.54 -3.71
N ASN A 85 -3.35 -16.36 -3.12
CA ASN A 85 -3.51 -15.12 -3.87
C ASN A 85 -2.37 -14.09 -3.71
N VAL A 86 -1.26 -14.46 -3.07
CA VAL A 86 -0.09 -13.57 -2.96
C VAL A 86 1.08 -14.19 -3.69
N SER A 87 1.65 -13.45 -4.62
CA SER A 87 2.91 -13.79 -5.28
C SER A 87 3.76 -12.52 -5.41
N PHE A 88 5.06 -12.69 -5.65
CA PHE A 88 5.97 -11.59 -5.92
C PHE A 88 6.51 -11.73 -7.32
N VAL A 89 6.41 -10.65 -8.08
CA VAL A 89 6.74 -10.63 -9.51
C VAL A 89 7.69 -9.49 -9.83
N ARG A 90 8.57 -9.72 -10.82
CA ARG A 90 9.37 -8.66 -11.43
C ARG A 90 8.63 -8.15 -12.66
N VAL A 91 8.28 -6.88 -12.63
CA VAL A 91 7.59 -6.20 -13.73
C VAL A 91 8.62 -5.41 -14.53
N HIS A 92 8.69 -5.66 -15.84
CA HIS A 92 9.53 -4.91 -16.76
C HIS A 92 8.70 -3.84 -17.46
N THR A 93 9.20 -2.61 -17.46
CA THR A 93 8.59 -1.45 -18.12
C THR A 93 9.58 -0.83 -19.09
N HIS A 94 9.16 0.22 -19.81
CA HIS A 94 10.08 0.98 -20.67
C HIS A 94 11.21 1.67 -19.90
N ASN A 95 10.98 1.97 -18.61
CA ASN A 95 11.91 2.70 -17.75
C ASN A 95 12.77 1.78 -16.86
N GLY A 96 12.66 0.45 -17.05
CA GLY A 96 13.41 -0.51 -16.27
C GLY A 96 12.52 -1.59 -15.66
N TRP A 97 12.80 -1.98 -14.41
CA TRP A 97 12.01 -2.99 -13.71
C TRP A 97 11.82 -2.66 -12.23
N PHE A 98 10.78 -3.21 -11.67
CA PHE A 98 10.55 -3.24 -10.23
C PHE A 98 10.00 -4.60 -9.79
N ILE A 99 10.19 -4.94 -8.52
CA ILE A 99 9.55 -6.10 -7.89
C ILE A 99 8.39 -5.61 -7.05
N THR A 100 7.27 -6.30 -7.11
CA THR A 100 6.06 -6.00 -6.35
C THR A 100 5.31 -7.27 -5.97
N ASN A 101 4.45 -7.17 -4.97
CA ASN A 101 3.44 -8.19 -4.73
C ASN A 101 2.35 -8.13 -5.82
N ASP A 102 1.89 -9.31 -6.24
CA ASP A 102 0.66 -9.49 -7.01
C ASP A 102 -0.38 -10.15 -6.10
N MET A 103 -1.38 -9.39 -5.71
CA MET A 103 -2.50 -9.85 -4.89
C MET A 103 -3.79 -9.70 -5.68
N TYR A 104 -4.59 -10.76 -5.74
CA TYR A 104 -5.92 -10.76 -6.34
C TYR A 104 -5.97 -10.24 -7.78
N ASN A 105 -4.84 -10.35 -8.51
CA ASN A 105 -4.68 -9.80 -9.87
C ASN A 105 -4.95 -8.29 -9.98
N MET A 106 -4.67 -7.54 -8.92
CA MET A 106 -4.69 -6.07 -8.94
C MET A 106 -3.68 -5.51 -9.96
N PRO A 107 -3.76 -4.23 -10.31
CA PRO A 107 -2.68 -3.56 -11.04
C PRO A 107 -1.35 -3.72 -10.28
N PHE A 108 -0.26 -3.92 -11.00
CA PHE A 108 1.05 -4.03 -10.35
C PHE A 108 1.42 -2.75 -9.61
N GLY A 109 2.08 -2.89 -8.45
CA GLY A 109 2.51 -1.76 -7.65
C GLY A 109 1.58 -1.38 -6.51
N ASN A 110 0.55 -2.18 -6.26
CA ASN A 110 -0.25 -2.06 -5.04
C ASN A 110 0.42 -2.85 -3.91
N GLY A 111 0.81 -2.14 -2.84
CA GLY A 111 1.53 -2.70 -1.71
C GLY A 111 3.01 -2.31 -1.72
N VAL A 112 3.93 -3.25 -1.92
CA VAL A 112 5.38 -2.98 -1.85
C VAL A 112 6.01 -2.85 -3.23
N ILE A 113 7.05 -2.02 -3.32
CA ILE A 113 7.92 -1.87 -4.50
C ILE A 113 9.37 -1.95 -4.07
N ILE A 114 10.15 -2.68 -4.84
CA ILE A 114 11.62 -2.65 -4.87
C ILE A 114 11.99 -2.27 -6.31
N HIS A 115 12.40 -1.04 -6.53
CA HIS A 115 12.77 -0.56 -7.85
C HIS A 115 14.27 -0.79 -8.13
N GLN A 116 14.63 -1.02 -9.38
CA GLN A 116 16.03 -1.23 -9.79
C GLN A 116 16.98 -0.07 -9.46
N SER A 117 16.45 1.12 -9.20
CA SER A 117 17.26 2.30 -8.77
C SER A 117 17.67 2.22 -7.29
N GLY A 118 17.18 1.25 -6.52
CA GLY A 118 17.35 1.21 -5.07
C GLY A 118 16.22 1.87 -4.28
N LEU A 119 15.24 2.52 -4.96
CA LEU A 119 14.05 3.03 -4.28
C LEU A 119 13.20 1.87 -3.76
N VAL A 120 12.84 1.93 -2.48
CA VAL A 120 11.96 0.98 -1.81
C VAL A 120 10.75 1.72 -1.25
N ARG A 121 9.56 1.16 -1.41
CA ARG A 121 8.35 1.74 -0.82
C ARG A 121 7.31 0.69 -0.43
N CYS A 122 6.45 1.07 0.50
CA CYS A 122 5.20 0.39 0.78
C CYS A 122 4.03 1.38 0.87
N ILE A 123 2.82 0.86 0.78
CA ILE A 123 1.59 1.66 0.78
C ILE A 123 0.73 1.26 1.97
N ASN A 124 0.09 2.25 2.60
CA ASN A 124 -1.02 2.03 3.50
C ASN A 124 -2.28 2.62 2.87
N TYR A 125 -3.34 1.85 2.78
CA TYR A 125 -4.65 2.42 2.48
C TYR A 125 -5.02 3.43 3.56
N CYS A 126 -5.53 4.60 3.17
CA CYS A 126 -6.10 5.56 4.10
C CYS A 126 -7.57 5.78 3.77
N PHE A 127 -8.42 5.56 4.77
CA PHE A 127 -9.84 5.76 4.59
C PHE A 127 -10.14 7.22 4.32
N ASP A 128 -10.84 7.47 3.21
CA ASP A 128 -11.33 8.77 2.81
C ASP A 128 -12.73 8.64 2.21
N GLN A 129 -13.45 9.75 2.15
CA GLN A 129 -14.68 9.79 1.37
C GLN A 129 -14.36 9.59 -0.11
N ARG A 130 -15.27 8.95 -0.81
CA ARG A 130 -15.14 8.77 -2.26
C ARG A 130 -15.36 10.08 -2.99
N HIS A 131 -14.45 10.38 -3.89
CA HIS A 131 -14.47 11.55 -4.77
C HIS A 131 -14.46 11.11 -6.24
N ASP A 132 -14.73 12.04 -7.15
CA ASP A 132 -14.46 11.83 -8.57
C ASP A 132 -12.95 11.80 -8.81
N GLY A 133 -12.46 10.81 -9.55
CA GLY A 133 -11.03 10.65 -9.78
C GLY A 133 -10.70 9.25 -10.27
N PHE A 134 -9.41 8.97 -10.38
CA PHE A 134 -8.93 7.64 -10.69
C PHE A 134 -9.03 6.70 -9.48
N SER A 135 -9.25 5.42 -9.75
CA SER A 135 -9.08 4.43 -8.70
C SER A 135 -7.69 4.56 -8.07
N ARG A 136 -7.61 4.47 -6.74
CA ARG A 136 -6.32 4.48 -6.04
C ARG A 136 -5.39 3.37 -6.53
N TYR A 137 -5.91 2.25 -7.04
CA TYR A 137 -5.07 1.20 -7.64
C TYR A 137 -4.38 1.68 -8.92
N PHE A 138 -5.04 2.49 -9.75
CA PHE A 138 -4.41 3.07 -10.92
C PHE A 138 -3.37 4.13 -10.54
N CYS A 139 -3.67 4.95 -9.53
CA CYS A 139 -2.70 5.92 -8.98
C CYS A 139 -1.45 5.21 -8.46
N GLN A 140 -1.62 4.11 -7.73
CA GLN A 140 -0.51 3.31 -7.21
C GLN A 140 0.29 2.65 -8.34
N ARG A 141 -0.38 2.17 -9.41
CA ARG A 141 0.28 1.66 -10.61
C ARG A 141 1.11 2.75 -11.30
N HIS A 142 0.58 3.96 -11.38
CA HIS A 142 1.27 5.09 -12.00
C HIS A 142 2.55 5.48 -11.27
N ILE A 143 2.51 5.54 -9.94
CA ILE A 143 3.70 5.84 -9.13
C ILE A 143 4.67 4.66 -8.97
N ALA A 144 4.28 3.44 -9.39
CA ALA A 144 5.11 2.24 -9.25
C ALA A 144 6.39 2.29 -10.09
N GLU A 145 6.38 3.04 -11.19
CA GLU A 145 7.51 3.16 -12.13
C GLU A 145 8.50 4.26 -11.74
N ALA A 146 8.24 4.98 -10.65
CA ALA A 146 9.12 6.05 -10.21
C ALA A 146 10.48 5.48 -9.76
N SER A 147 11.55 6.08 -10.26
CA SER A 147 12.93 5.71 -9.96
C SER A 147 13.55 6.53 -8.84
N SER A 148 12.86 7.59 -8.38
CA SER A 148 13.26 8.47 -7.29
C SER A 148 12.03 9.02 -6.56
N TYR A 149 12.24 9.55 -5.35
CA TYR A 149 11.16 10.19 -4.60
C TYR A 149 10.58 11.41 -5.34
N ASP A 150 11.40 12.24 -5.97
CA ASP A 150 10.92 13.41 -6.70
C ASP A 150 10.04 13.01 -7.89
N GLU A 151 10.43 11.96 -8.62
CA GLU A 151 9.61 11.41 -9.69
C GLU A 151 8.30 10.84 -9.14
N LEU A 152 8.35 10.09 -8.02
CA LEU A 152 7.18 9.53 -7.37
C LEU A 152 6.18 10.62 -6.99
N LYS A 153 6.66 11.69 -6.35
CA LYS A 153 5.86 12.84 -5.97
C LYS A 153 5.26 13.55 -7.19
N SER A 154 6.05 13.74 -8.25
CA SER A 154 5.58 14.33 -9.50
C SER A 154 4.47 13.51 -10.13
N ARG A 155 4.61 12.19 -10.19
CA ARG A 155 3.60 11.26 -10.70
C ARG A 155 2.33 11.26 -9.85
N ALA A 156 2.45 11.34 -8.52
CA ALA A 156 1.30 11.40 -7.63
C ALA A 156 0.42 12.64 -7.88
N HIS A 157 1.01 13.78 -8.28
CA HIS A 157 0.26 14.97 -8.68
C HIS A 157 -0.41 14.87 -10.07
N GLN A 158 0.01 13.93 -10.91
CA GLN A 158 -0.55 13.77 -12.26
C GLN A 158 -1.84 12.95 -12.28
N MET A 159 -2.06 12.09 -11.29
CA MET A 159 -3.21 11.21 -11.24
C MET A 159 -3.94 11.35 -9.91
N ILE A 160 -5.01 12.15 -9.91
CA ILE A 160 -5.80 12.48 -8.70
C ILE A 160 -6.63 11.25 -8.30
N PRO A 161 -6.47 10.73 -7.06
CA PRO A 161 -7.19 9.55 -6.62
C PRO A 161 -8.64 9.86 -6.24
N SER A 162 -9.52 8.90 -6.42
CA SER A 162 -10.91 8.93 -5.93
C SER A 162 -11.02 8.61 -4.43
N SER A 163 -9.96 8.06 -3.83
CA SER A 163 -9.81 7.87 -2.37
C SER A 163 -8.34 7.93 -1.98
N GLY A 164 -8.06 8.08 -0.69
CA GLY A 164 -6.73 8.35 -0.21
C GLY A 164 -5.85 7.12 -0.01
N TYR A 165 -4.55 7.36 0.05
CA TYR A 165 -3.53 6.39 0.44
C TYR A 165 -2.29 7.10 1.00
N HIS A 166 -1.46 6.33 1.67
CA HIS A 166 -0.19 6.79 2.19
C HIS A 166 0.96 5.97 1.60
N VAL A 167 2.10 6.60 1.36
CA VAL A 167 3.31 5.97 0.83
C VAL A 167 4.48 6.22 1.78
N ASN A 168 5.12 5.15 2.21
CA ASN A 168 6.42 5.20 2.90
C ASN A 168 7.50 4.89 1.87
N VAL A 169 8.48 5.77 1.73
CA VAL A 169 9.52 5.69 0.69
C VAL A 169 10.88 5.78 1.33
N ILE A 170 11.79 4.89 0.95
CA ILE A 170 13.23 5.03 1.16
C ILE A 170 13.84 5.21 -0.23
N ASP A 171 14.57 6.30 -0.40
CA ASP A 171 15.30 6.66 -1.61
C ASP A 171 16.75 6.92 -1.21
N HIS A 172 17.59 5.88 -1.33
CA HIS A 172 18.96 5.86 -0.83
C HIS A 172 19.06 6.23 0.66
N ASP A 173 19.75 7.34 0.98
CA ASP A 173 19.99 7.81 2.35
C ASP A 173 18.86 8.69 2.89
N HIS A 174 17.75 8.81 2.18
CA HIS A 174 16.59 9.62 2.55
C HIS A 174 15.35 8.77 2.71
N ALA A 175 14.49 9.16 3.63
CA ALA A 175 13.22 8.52 3.84
C ALA A 175 12.09 9.56 3.89
N PHE A 176 10.97 9.24 3.25
CA PHE A 176 9.84 10.13 3.11
C PHE A 176 8.53 9.40 3.44
N SER A 177 7.63 10.14 4.04
CA SER A 177 6.28 9.71 4.34
C SER A 177 5.31 10.67 3.65
N MET A 178 4.41 10.14 2.81
CA MET A 178 3.55 10.94 1.95
C MET A 178 2.11 10.47 2.03
N GLU A 179 1.21 11.34 2.48
CA GLU A 179 -0.24 11.14 2.39
C GLU A 179 -0.77 11.76 1.11
N VAL A 180 -1.41 10.96 0.28
CA VAL A 180 -2.06 11.36 -0.95
C VAL A 180 -3.56 11.35 -0.73
N ARG A 181 -4.18 12.53 -0.78
CA ARG A 181 -5.62 12.74 -0.69
C ARG A 181 -6.15 13.20 -2.03
N HIS A 182 -7.47 13.23 -2.16
CA HIS A 182 -8.09 13.71 -3.39
C HIS A 182 -7.67 15.15 -3.76
N ASP A 183 -7.61 16.02 -2.78
CA ASP A 183 -7.42 17.47 -2.95
C ASP A 183 -5.98 17.94 -2.70
N ASP A 184 -5.15 17.15 -2.02
CA ASP A 184 -3.78 17.57 -1.69
C ASP A 184 -2.83 16.39 -1.40
N ILE A 185 -1.53 16.67 -1.41
CA ILE A 185 -0.46 15.74 -1.08
C ILE A 185 0.38 16.33 0.04
N TYR A 186 0.39 15.66 1.18
CA TYR A 186 1.19 16.03 2.33
C TYR A 186 2.43 15.16 2.42
N THR A 187 3.59 15.78 2.53
CA THR A 187 4.87 15.07 2.56
C THR A 187 5.68 15.46 3.79
N LYS A 188 6.39 14.49 4.34
CA LYS A 188 7.32 14.68 5.45
C LYS A 188 8.58 13.87 5.19
N GLU A 189 9.74 14.53 5.24
CA GLU A 189 11.01 13.82 5.34
C GLU A 189 11.16 13.24 6.75
N VAL A 190 11.61 12.01 6.84
CA VAL A 190 11.76 11.27 8.08
C VAL A 190 13.15 11.52 8.64
N SER A 191 13.23 12.13 9.82
CA SER A 191 14.51 12.39 10.49
C SER A 191 14.97 11.26 11.39
N ASP A 192 14.02 10.52 11.97
CA ASP A 192 14.29 9.47 12.94
C ASP A 192 13.36 8.29 12.74
N VAL A 193 12.08 8.44 13.06
CA VAL A 193 11.09 7.39 12.94
C VAL A 193 9.75 7.92 12.44
N VAL A 194 9.05 7.12 11.66
CA VAL A 194 7.63 7.30 11.35
C VAL A 194 6.90 5.98 11.48
N VAL A 195 5.71 6.04 12.05
CA VAL A 195 4.73 4.95 12.08
C VAL A 195 3.52 5.39 11.29
N HIS A 196 2.98 4.50 10.48
CA HIS A 196 1.72 4.74 9.79
C HIS A 196 0.85 3.48 9.76
N THR A 197 -0.44 3.69 9.89
CA THR A 197 -1.47 2.65 9.74
C THR A 197 -2.45 3.06 8.63
N ASN A 198 -3.76 3.18 8.88
CA ASN A 198 -4.75 3.38 7.82
C ASN A 198 -5.61 4.64 8.00
N HIS A 199 -5.14 5.63 8.76
CA HIS A 199 -5.81 6.92 8.92
C HIS A 199 -4.87 8.07 8.58
N PHE A 200 -5.42 9.15 8.09
CA PHE A 200 -4.64 10.36 7.83
C PHE A 200 -4.21 11.04 9.13
N MET A 201 -2.98 11.53 9.17
CA MET A 201 -2.37 12.15 10.34
C MET A 201 -1.83 13.55 10.04
N TYR A 202 -1.38 13.80 8.80
CA TYR A 202 -0.69 15.04 8.49
C TYR A 202 -1.67 16.18 8.31
N ASP A 203 -1.33 17.31 8.94
CA ASP A 203 -2.16 18.52 8.96
C ASP A 203 -3.58 18.31 9.51
N ILE A 204 -3.76 17.27 10.32
CA ILE A 204 -5.02 16.94 10.99
C ILE A 204 -4.76 16.84 12.50
N PRO A 205 -5.47 17.59 13.35
CA PRO A 205 -5.36 17.45 14.79
C PRO A 205 -5.70 16.01 15.23
N ARG A 206 -4.94 15.45 16.18
CA ARG A 206 -5.10 14.07 16.65
C ARG A 206 -6.53 13.73 17.10
N ASN A 207 -7.23 14.67 17.71
CA ASN A 207 -8.62 14.49 18.13
C ASN A 207 -9.63 14.47 16.96
N SER A 208 -9.17 14.73 15.75
CA SER A 208 -9.95 14.68 14.50
C SER A 208 -9.57 13.50 13.61
N TRP A 209 -8.68 12.60 14.08
CA TRP A 209 -8.37 11.38 13.35
C TRP A 209 -9.60 10.48 13.25
N ASN A 210 -9.84 9.96 12.08
CA ASN A 210 -10.94 9.06 11.81
C ASN A 210 -10.45 7.62 11.73
N GLU A 211 -11.18 6.71 12.40
CA GLU A 211 -10.95 5.28 12.21
C GLU A 211 -11.32 4.88 10.78
N GLU A 212 -10.50 3.98 10.23
CA GLU A 212 -10.89 3.27 9.02
C GLU A 212 -12.12 2.35 9.31
N PRO A 213 -12.80 1.82 8.28
CA PRO A 213 -14.04 1.06 8.48
C PRO A 213 -13.94 -0.17 9.38
N LEU A 214 -12.74 -0.72 9.58
CA LEU A 214 -12.50 -1.85 10.50
C LEU A 214 -12.30 -1.41 11.94
N GLY A 215 -12.03 -0.11 12.18
CA GLY A 215 -12.07 0.50 13.49
C GLY A 215 -10.86 0.21 14.39
N ASN A 216 -9.70 -0.21 13.86
CA ASN A 216 -8.53 -0.48 14.69
C ASN A 216 -7.23 0.23 14.28
N SER A 217 -7.29 1.13 13.31
CA SER A 217 -6.13 1.82 12.78
C SER A 217 -5.44 2.68 13.83
N ILE A 218 -6.19 3.52 14.54
CA ILE A 218 -5.66 4.38 15.61
C ILE A 218 -5.12 3.53 16.76
N PHE A 219 -5.83 2.45 17.13
CA PHE A 219 -5.37 1.52 18.17
C PHE A 219 -4.02 0.91 17.81
N ARG A 220 -3.84 0.41 16.59
CA ARG A 220 -2.56 -0.17 16.13
C ARG A 220 -1.44 0.86 16.16
N TYR A 221 -1.70 2.07 15.66
CA TYR A 221 -0.75 3.18 15.70
C TYR A 221 -0.28 3.46 17.14
N GLU A 222 -1.22 3.68 18.06
CA GLU A 222 -0.90 4.00 19.46
C GLU A 222 -0.17 2.86 20.20
N LYS A 223 -0.54 1.62 19.89
CA LYS A 223 0.12 0.44 20.43
C LYS A 223 1.56 0.34 19.93
N ILE A 224 1.79 0.52 18.63
CA ILE A 224 3.14 0.51 18.05
C ILE A 224 4.02 1.56 18.73
N ILE A 225 3.55 2.81 18.82
CA ILE A 225 4.31 3.90 19.47
C ILE A 225 4.68 3.53 20.91
N ARG A 226 3.72 3.04 21.70
CA ARG A 226 3.96 2.66 23.10
C ARG A 226 4.98 1.52 23.25
N GLU A 227 4.92 0.52 22.37
CA GLU A 227 5.84 -0.62 22.43
C GLU A 227 7.25 -0.23 21.95
N MET A 228 7.37 0.74 21.06
CA MET A 228 8.65 1.35 20.67
C MET A 228 9.25 2.15 21.83
N GLU A 229 8.45 2.91 22.57
CA GLU A 229 8.91 3.62 23.78
C GLU A 229 9.38 2.66 24.88
N ALA A 230 8.93 1.40 24.85
CA ALA A 230 9.40 0.32 25.71
C ALA A 230 10.63 -0.43 25.15
N ASP A 231 11.28 0.11 24.10
CA ASP A 231 12.50 -0.42 23.46
C ASP A 231 12.36 -1.87 22.94
N LYS A 232 11.17 -2.22 22.44
CA LYS A 232 10.94 -3.53 21.81
C LYS A 232 11.40 -3.54 20.37
N ASP A 233 11.80 -4.71 19.91
CA ASP A 233 12.14 -4.97 18.51
C ASP A 233 10.95 -4.74 17.57
N TYR A 234 11.20 -4.16 16.40
CA TYR A 234 10.14 -3.79 15.45
C TYR A 234 9.40 -5.00 14.87
N GLU A 235 10.09 -6.12 14.65
CA GLU A 235 9.44 -7.35 14.19
C GLU A 235 8.61 -7.99 15.30
N GLU A 236 9.08 -7.90 16.56
CA GLU A 236 8.30 -8.33 17.72
C GLU A 236 7.02 -7.49 17.83
N ILE A 237 7.13 -6.17 17.70
CA ILE A 237 5.97 -5.26 17.73
C ILE A 237 4.96 -5.62 16.63
N LEU A 238 5.43 -5.78 15.40
CA LEU A 238 4.56 -6.13 14.26
C LEU A 238 4.02 -7.57 14.34
N SER A 239 4.54 -8.41 15.25
CA SER A 239 4.05 -9.78 15.49
C SER A 239 3.04 -9.87 16.63
N MET A 240 2.74 -8.77 17.30
CA MET A 240 1.82 -8.78 18.44
C MET A 240 0.39 -9.04 18.02
N HIS A 241 -0.21 -10.07 18.58
CA HIS A 241 -1.62 -10.42 18.36
C HIS A 241 -2.32 -10.78 19.69
N THR A 242 -3.62 -10.73 19.65
CA THR A 242 -4.54 -11.16 20.72
C THR A 242 -5.67 -11.95 20.09
N ASP A 243 -6.57 -12.51 20.89
CA ASP A 243 -7.77 -13.19 20.40
C ASP A 243 -8.81 -12.22 19.79
N ASP A 244 -8.66 -10.92 20.09
CA ASP A 244 -9.53 -9.87 19.55
C ASP A 244 -8.83 -9.15 18.39
N PRO A 245 -9.37 -9.19 17.15
CA PRO A 245 -8.80 -8.48 16.01
C PRO A 245 -8.69 -6.97 16.22
N MET A 246 -9.56 -6.38 17.04
CA MET A 246 -9.55 -4.94 17.34
C MET A 246 -8.35 -4.51 18.20
N THR A 247 -7.70 -5.46 18.86
CA THR A 247 -6.53 -5.22 19.73
C THR A 247 -5.23 -5.87 19.22
N SER A 248 -5.26 -6.39 18.00
CA SER A 248 -4.12 -7.03 17.34
C SER A 248 -3.41 -6.08 16.37
N ILE A 249 -2.06 -6.11 16.34
CA ILE A 249 -1.26 -5.56 15.27
C ILE A 249 -1.11 -6.61 14.17
N PHE A 250 -0.66 -7.82 14.52
CA PHE A 250 -0.63 -8.96 13.61
C PHE A 250 -2.02 -9.58 13.53
N GLN A 251 -2.61 -9.62 12.35
CA GLN A 251 -3.95 -10.15 12.11
C GLN A 251 -3.87 -11.65 11.78
N CYS A 252 -4.48 -12.50 12.64
CA CYS A 252 -4.46 -13.95 12.46
C CYS A 252 -5.86 -14.61 12.47
N HIS A 253 -6.92 -13.82 12.36
CA HIS A 253 -8.29 -14.30 12.54
C HIS A 253 -8.86 -14.87 11.25
N SER A 254 -9.46 -16.07 11.31
CA SER A 254 -9.90 -16.85 10.15
C SER A 254 -11.05 -16.23 9.34
N ASN A 255 -11.83 -15.33 9.93
CA ASN A 255 -13.02 -14.72 9.32
C ASN A 255 -12.94 -13.19 9.17
N ALA A 256 -11.75 -12.62 9.39
CA ALA A 256 -11.47 -11.19 9.30
C ALA A 256 -10.17 -10.98 8.50
N ASN A 257 -9.60 -9.81 8.62
CA ASN A 257 -8.29 -9.52 8.07
C ASN A 257 -7.22 -10.47 8.59
N ARG A 258 -6.30 -10.81 7.72
CA ARG A 258 -5.08 -11.53 8.05
C ARG A 258 -3.87 -10.76 7.56
N THR A 259 -2.80 -10.79 8.33
CA THR A 259 -1.49 -10.40 7.82
C THR A 259 -1.08 -11.44 6.78
N LEU A 260 -1.05 -11.02 5.52
CA LEU A 260 -0.74 -11.89 4.39
C LEU A 260 0.77 -12.08 4.25
N PHE A 261 1.51 -10.99 4.37
CA PHE A 261 2.95 -11.02 4.37
C PHE A 261 3.53 -9.87 5.21
N ARG A 262 4.79 -10.04 5.59
CA ARG A 262 5.65 -9.00 6.13
C ARG A 262 6.74 -8.69 5.13
N PHE A 263 6.92 -7.42 4.86
CA PHE A 263 8.03 -6.89 4.08
C PHE A 263 8.99 -6.14 5.02
N ILE A 264 10.28 -6.43 4.91
CA ILE A 264 11.32 -5.71 5.63
C ILE A 264 12.39 -5.28 4.63
N TYR A 265 12.70 -4.01 4.62
CA TYR A 265 13.93 -3.48 4.04
C TYR A 265 14.92 -3.17 5.16
N ASP A 266 16.06 -3.82 5.12
CA ASP A 266 17.17 -3.57 6.03
C ASP A 266 18.18 -2.64 5.32
N GLY A 267 18.19 -1.37 5.74
CA GLY A 267 19.06 -0.37 5.14
C GLY A 267 20.54 -0.56 5.45
N CYS A 268 20.87 -1.13 6.62
CA CYS A 268 22.28 -1.40 6.97
C CYS A 268 22.92 -2.45 6.05
N HIS A 269 22.15 -3.39 5.53
CA HIS A 269 22.62 -4.47 4.68
C HIS A 269 22.15 -4.35 3.23
N HIS A 270 21.35 -3.34 2.90
CA HIS A 270 20.71 -3.18 1.60
C HIS A 270 20.00 -4.46 1.12
N THR A 271 19.18 -5.05 1.98
CA THR A 271 18.46 -6.28 1.69
C THR A 271 16.97 -6.14 1.94
N CYS A 272 16.16 -6.78 1.09
CA CYS A 272 14.74 -6.95 1.35
C CYS A 272 14.44 -8.39 1.75
N SER A 273 13.60 -8.57 2.75
CA SER A 273 13.01 -9.86 3.09
C SER A 273 11.49 -9.78 3.04
N ILE A 274 10.88 -10.86 2.56
CA ILE A 274 9.43 -11.00 2.47
C ILE A 274 9.08 -12.33 3.11
N THR A 275 8.29 -12.28 4.17
CA THR A 275 7.75 -13.47 4.84
C THR A 275 6.27 -13.57 4.54
N GLU A 276 5.89 -14.58 3.78
CA GLU A 276 4.49 -14.92 3.49
C GLU A 276 3.99 -15.88 4.58
N PHE A 277 2.83 -15.57 5.18
CA PHE A 277 2.38 -16.28 6.39
C PHE A 277 1.44 -17.47 6.11
N GLU A 278 0.93 -17.63 4.91
CA GLU A 278 0.11 -18.81 4.57
C GLU A 278 0.93 -20.09 4.51
N GLN A 279 2.08 -20.02 3.83
CA GLN A 279 2.96 -21.17 3.62
C GLN A 279 4.21 -21.14 4.52
N GLY A 280 4.42 -20.01 5.22
CA GLY A 280 5.59 -19.78 6.05
C GLY A 280 6.89 -19.61 5.26
N ASN A 281 6.80 -19.21 3.99
CA ASN A 281 7.96 -19.02 3.13
C ASN A 281 8.57 -17.62 3.37
N THR A 282 9.89 -17.57 3.49
CA THR A 282 10.65 -16.30 3.49
C THR A 282 11.51 -16.22 2.24
N ILE A 283 11.36 -15.13 1.51
CA ILE A 283 12.14 -14.79 0.33
C ILE A 283 13.05 -13.62 0.69
N THR A 284 14.35 -13.76 0.43
CA THR A 284 15.31 -12.65 0.61
C THR A 284 15.80 -12.18 -0.76
N ILE A 285 15.69 -10.89 -1.01
CA ILE A 285 16.13 -10.22 -2.24
C ILE A 285 17.36 -9.39 -1.91
N LYS A 286 18.49 -9.70 -2.52
CA LYS A 286 19.78 -9.03 -2.28
C LYS A 286 20.31 -8.25 -3.49
N GLU A 287 19.73 -8.45 -4.67
CA GLU A 287 20.32 -8.02 -5.95
C GLU A 287 19.80 -6.68 -6.47
N ALA A 288 18.89 -6.01 -5.77
CA ALA A 288 18.19 -4.85 -6.32
C ALA A 288 18.59 -3.51 -5.68
N LEU A 289 19.56 -3.51 -4.76
CA LEU A 289 19.72 -2.36 -3.85
C LEU A 289 21.13 -1.81 -3.84
#